data_9bda80a544b023f62bb4ad9c8cd90453
#
_entry.id   9bda80a544b023f62bb4ad9c8cd90453
#
_cell.length_a   1.000
_cell.length_b   1.000
_cell.length_c   1.000
_cell.angle_alpha   90.00
_cell.angle_beta   90.00
_cell.angle_gamma   90.00
#
_symmetry.space_group_name_H-M   'P 1'
#
loop_
_entity.id
_entity.type
_entity.pdbx_description
1 polymer ?
#
loop_
_entity_poly.entity_id
_entity_poly.type
_entity_poly.pdbx_seq_one_letter_code
_entity_poly.pdbx_strand_id
1 'polypeptide(L)'
;MYQIMLVEDEALVRESMAQNTNWEKFGFAPPHVFENGRQAADHLETVLPDVVITDICMPFLDGLELAKLVYERFPETIVVVLTGFSEFSYAQKAIRYHVHDYLLKPVSPKEFDQLLENLSAELSRRENRQGLYSRAVMADEVL
;
A
#
# COMPACT_ATOMS: atom_id res chain seq x y z
N MET A 1 11.10 10.23 2.53
CA MET A 1 9.81 9.72 3.06
C MET A 1 9.22 8.70 2.09
N TYR A 2 8.53 7.73 2.63
CA TYR A 2 7.91 6.69 1.81
C TYR A 2 6.72 7.25 1.03
N GLN A 3 6.52 6.74 -0.17
CA GLN A 3 5.43 7.14 -1.05
C GLN A 3 4.26 6.18 -0.91
N ILE A 4 3.07 6.71 -0.78
CA ILE A 4 1.86 5.92 -0.60
C ILE A 4 0.74 6.37 -1.54
N MET A 5 0.05 5.40 -2.13
CA MET A 5 -1.17 5.61 -2.91
C MET A 5 -2.37 5.18 -2.08
N LEU A 6 -3.39 6.00 -2.07
CA LEU A 6 -4.67 5.71 -1.43
C LEU A 6 -5.76 5.69 -2.51
N VAL A 7 -6.37 4.54 -2.70
CA VAL A 7 -7.37 4.34 -3.77
C VAL A 7 -8.71 4.01 -3.13
N GLU A 8 -9.66 4.92 -3.25
CA GLU A 8 -10.99 4.81 -2.64
C GLU A 8 -12.00 5.57 -3.50
N ASP A 9 -13.07 4.90 -3.92
CA ASP A 9 -14.07 5.51 -4.79
C ASP A 9 -15.06 6.43 -4.07
N GLU A 10 -15.27 6.24 -2.76
CA GLU A 10 -16.15 7.10 -1.99
C GLU A 10 -15.41 8.38 -1.57
N ALA A 11 -15.85 9.52 -2.10
CA ALA A 11 -15.16 10.79 -1.87
C ALA A 11 -15.01 11.16 -0.40
N LEU A 12 -16.07 10.98 0.40
CA LEU A 12 -16.03 11.33 1.82
C LEU A 12 -15.05 10.46 2.59
N VAL A 13 -15.02 9.15 2.30
CA VAL A 13 -14.08 8.23 2.93
C VAL A 13 -12.66 8.56 2.53
N ARG A 14 -12.43 8.76 1.25
CA ARG A 14 -11.12 9.11 0.70
C ARG A 14 -10.56 10.39 1.32
N GLU A 15 -11.37 11.45 1.35
CA GLU A 15 -10.97 12.73 1.92
C GLU A 15 -10.72 12.63 3.42
N SER A 16 -11.58 11.91 4.14
CA SER A 16 -11.42 11.72 5.58
C SER A 16 -10.11 10.99 5.90
N MET A 17 -9.81 9.92 5.19
CA MET A 17 -8.57 9.17 5.40
C MET A 17 -7.35 10.02 5.07
N ALA A 18 -7.40 10.77 3.98
CA ALA A 18 -6.26 11.60 3.56
C ALA A 18 -6.00 12.75 4.52
N GLN A 19 -7.05 13.41 5.02
CA GLN A 19 -6.92 14.63 5.83
C GLN A 19 -6.77 14.34 7.32
N ASN A 20 -7.36 13.27 7.83
CA ASN A 20 -7.38 12.99 9.27
C ASN A 20 -6.26 12.07 9.74
N THR A 21 -5.39 11.66 8.85
CA THR A 21 -4.26 10.78 9.17
C THR A 21 -2.98 11.60 9.24
N ASN A 22 -2.17 11.37 10.26
CA ASN A 22 -0.87 12.02 10.38
C ASN A 22 0.19 11.16 9.66
N TRP A 23 0.24 11.27 8.35
CA TRP A 23 1.14 10.48 7.48
C TRP A 23 2.61 10.68 7.84
N GLU A 24 3.00 11.92 8.07
CA GLU A 24 4.38 12.27 8.37
C GLU A 24 4.89 11.59 9.64
N LYS A 25 4.03 11.44 10.64
CA LYS A 25 4.37 10.77 11.91
C LYS A 25 4.91 9.37 11.67
N PHE A 26 4.41 8.68 10.65
CA PHE A 26 4.79 7.31 10.32
C PHE A 26 5.81 7.22 9.19
N GLY A 27 6.37 8.35 8.77
CA GLY A 27 7.42 8.37 7.76
C GLY A 27 6.92 8.41 6.32
N PHE A 28 5.64 8.71 6.11
CA PHE A 28 5.04 8.80 4.77
C PHE A 28 4.90 10.24 4.31
N ALA A 29 5.17 10.48 3.04
CA ALA A 29 4.82 11.74 2.39
C ALA A 29 3.28 11.83 2.29
N PRO A 30 2.72 13.02 2.02
CA PRO A 30 1.29 13.13 1.79
C PRO A 30 0.83 12.12 0.73
N PRO A 31 -0.32 11.46 0.93
CA PRO A 31 -0.74 10.39 0.03
C PRO A 31 -1.12 10.91 -1.35
N HIS A 32 -0.82 10.09 -2.36
CA HIS A 32 -1.34 10.28 -3.70
C HIS A 32 -2.70 9.61 -3.75
N VAL A 33 -3.76 10.39 -3.96
CA VAL A 33 -5.14 9.95 -3.77
C VAL A 33 -5.80 9.72 -5.13
N PHE A 34 -6.46 8.58 -5.28
CA PHE A 34 -7.13 8.21 -6.53
C PHE A 34 -8.55 7.74 -6.25
N GLU A 35 -9.46 8.02 -7.18
CA GLU A 35 -10.86 7.67 -6.99
C GLU A 35 -11.25 6.31 -7.59
N ASN A 36 -10.36 5.69 -8.36
CA ASN A 36 -10.59 4.35 -8.89
C ASN A 36 -9.26 3.66 -9.22
N GLY A 37 -9.34 2.35 -9.45
CA GLY A 37 -8.17 1.54 -9.73
C GLY A 37 -7.48 1.87 -11.04
N ARG A 38 -8.24 2.33 -12.04
CA ARG A 38 -7.69 2.71 -13.34
C ARG A 38 -6.77 3.91 -13.24
N GLN A 39 -7.22 4.94 -12.52
CA GLN A 39 -6.39 6.12 -12.27
C GLN A 39 -5.10 5.74 -11.54
N ALA A 40 -5.22 4.91 -10.50
CA ALA A 40 -4.07 4.46 -9.74
C ALA A 40 -3.10 3.69 -10.64
N ALA A 41 -3.60 2.76 -11.44
CA ALA A 41 -2.78 1.96 -12.35
C ALA A 41 -2.00 2.84 -13.33
N ASP A 42 -2.65 3.87 -13.86
CA ASP A 42 -2.04 4.77 -14.83
C ASP A 42 -0.91 5.62 -14.22
N HIS A 43 -0.88 5.75 -12.89
CA HIS A 43 0.12 6.57 -12.20
C HIS A 43 1.18 5.77 -11.45
N LEU A 44 1.17 4.44 -11.54
CA LEU A 44 2.14 3.60 -10.82
C LEU A 44 3.59 3.92 -11.20
N GLU A 45 3.87 4.12 -12.48
CA GLU A 45 5.21 4.41 -12.96
C GLU A 45 5.69 5.81 -12.59
N THR A 46 4.76 6.75 -12.45
CA THR A 46 5.06 8.13 -12.08
C THR A 46 5.29 8.28 -10.58
N VAL A 47 4.42 7.69 -9.77
CA VAL A 47 4.48 7.79 -8.32
C VAL A 47 5.53 6.86 -7.73
N LEU A 48 5.68 5.66 -8.26
CA LEU A 48 6.56 4.61 -7.74
C LEU A 48 6.28 4.40 -6.23
N PRO A 49 5.07 3.98 -5.87
CA PRO A 49 4.70 3.90 -4.46
C PRO A 49 5.42 2.77 -3.74
N ASP A 50 5.73 3.01 -2.47
CA ASP A 50 6.20 1.96 -1.57
C ASP A 50 5.02 1.14 -1.06
N VAL A 51 3.85 1.78 -0.94
CA VAL A 51 2.62 1.16 -0.45
C VAL A 51 1.44 1.60 -1.30
N VAL A 52 0.54 0.67 -1.60
CA VAL A 52 -0.77 0.95 -2.19
C VAL A 52 -1.83 0.46 -1.22
N ILE A 53 -2.67 1.36 -0.74
CA ILE A 53 -3.85 1.03 0.06
C ILE A 53 -5.05 1.24 -0.84
N THR A 54 -5.80 0.18 -1.11
CA THR A 54 -6.91 0.23 -2.06
C THR A 54 -8.17 -0.42 -1.53
N ASP A 55 -9.31 0.19 -1.82
CA ASP A 55 -10.61 -0.46 -1.68
C ASP A 55 -10.66 -1.65 -2.64
N ILE A 56 -11.47 -2.65 -2.32
CA ILE A 56 -11.58 -3.84 -3.15
C ILE A 56 -12.62 -3.65 -4.28
N CYS A 57 -13.79 -3.13 -3.97
CA CYS A 57 -14.86 -2.95 -4.95
C CYS A 57 -14.90 -1.52 -5.47
N MET A 58 -14.43 -1.33 -6.68
CA MET A 58 -14.40 -0.03 -7.36
C MET A 58 -14.75 -0.22 -8.84
N PRO A 59 -15.30 0.81 -9.48
CA PRO A 59 -15.59 0.74 -10.91
C PRO A 59 -14.29 0.71 -11.74
N PHE A 60 -14.38 0.21 -12.96
CA PHE A 60 -13.34 0.12 -13.99
C PHE A 60 -12.27 -0.92 -13.68
N LEU A 61 -11.50 -0.75 -12.62
CA LEU A 61 -10.46 -1.69 -12.19
C LEU A 61 -10.61 -1.87 -10.69
N ASP A 62 -10.94 -3.07 -10.23
CA ASP A 62 -11.12 -3.31 -8.80
C ASP A 62 -9.78 -3.48 -8.05
N GLY A 63 -9.88 -3.57 -6.72
CA GLY A 63 -8.69 -3.67 -5.87
C GLY A 63 -7.86 -4.93 -6.09
N LEU A 64 -8.49 -6.05 -6.43
CA LEU A 64 -7.77 -7.29 -6.73
C LEU A 64 -7.04 -7.22 -8.06
N GLU A 65 -7.67 -6.64 -9.05
CA GLU A 65 -7.04 -6.42 -10.35
C GLU A 65 -5.85 -5.48 -10.22
N LEU A 66 -6.00 -4.44 -9.40
CA LEU A 66 -4.90 -3.51 -9.11
C LEU A 66 -3.76 -4.22 -8.38
N ALA A 67 -4.08 -5.04 -7.37
CA ALA A 67 -3.08 -5.81 -6.63
C ALA A 67 -2.29 -6.74 -7.55
N LYS A 68 -2.98 -7.42 -8.47
CA LYS A 68 -2.35 -8.29 -9.45
C LYS A 68 -1.38 -7.53 -10.35
N LEU A 69 -1.82 -6.39 -10.85
CA LEU A 69 -1.01 -5.53 -11.71
C LEU A 69 0.25 -5.05 -10.98
N VAL A 70 0.09 -4.60 -9.74
CA VAL A 70 1.21 -4.16 -8.91
C VAL A 70 2.20 -5.31 -8.67
N TYR A 71 1.69 -6.49 -8.34
CA TYR A 71 2.56 -7.65 -8.11
C TYR A 71 3.37 -8.01 -9.35
N GLU A 72 2.75 -7.98 -10.52
CA GLU A 72 3.42 -8.33 -11.77
C GLU A 72 4.48 -7.32 -12.20
N ARG A 73 4.25 -6.03 -11.95
CA ARG A 73 5.10 -4.95 -12.44
C ARG A 73 6.00 -4.34 -11.36
N PHE A 74 5.56 -4.34 -10.11
CA PHE A 74 6.26 -3.70 -9.00
C PHE A 74 6.21 -4.62 -7.77
N PRO A 75 6.90 -5.78 -7.81
CA PRO A 75 6.77 -6.80 -6.77
C PRO A 75 7.24 -6.35 -5.38
N GLU A 76 8.02 -5.29 -5.29
CA GLU A 76 8.48 -4.76 -4.01
C GLU A 76 7.46 -3.85 -3.34
N THR A 77 6.44 -3.38 -4.08
CA THR A 77 5.41 -2.52 -3.54
C THR A 77 4.46 -3.32 -2.64
N ILE A 78 4.22 -2.81 -1.45
CA ILE A 78 3.30 -3.44 -0.50
C ILE A 78 1.88 -3.03 -0.86
N VAL A 79 0.98 -4.01 -0.98
CA VAL A 79 -0.44 -3.75 -1.24
C VAL A 79 -1.27 -4.14 -0.03
N VAL A 80 -2.13 -3.23 0.41
CA VAL A 80 -3.10 -3.45 1.48
C VAL A 80 -4.49 -3.21 0.90
N VAL A 81 -5.41 -4.12 1.18
CA VAL A 81 -6.78 -4.05 0.66
C VAL A 81 -7.77 -3.71 1.77
N LEU A 82 -8.65 -2.76 1.51
CA LEU A 82 -9.76 -2.40 2.40
C LEU A 82 -11.02 -3.11 1.90
N THR A 83 -11.68 -3.86 2.76
CA THR A 83 -12.81 -4.70 2.35
C THR A 83 -13.98 -4.55 3.31
N GLY A 84 -15.20 -4.56 2.78
CA GLY A 84 -16.42 -4.65 3.57
C GLY A 84 -16.68 -6.08 4.01
N PHE A 85 -17.57 -6.24 5.00
CA PHE A 85 -17.90 -7.56 5.54
C PHE A 85 -18.47 -8.49 4.48
N SER A 86 -19.31 -7.97 3.59
CA SER A 86 -19.92 -8.75 2.51
C SER A 86 -18.92 -9.16 1.40
N GLU A 87 -17.74 -8.54 1.38
CA GLU A 87 -16.72 -8.77 0.37
C GLU A 87 -15.59 -9.69 0.86
N PHE A 88 -15.70 -10.19 2.09
CA PHE A 88 -14.62 -10.95 2.73
C PHE A 88 -14.19 -12.17 1.92
N SER A 89 -15.15 -12.94 1.38
CA SER A 89 -14.84 -14.11 0.56
C SER A 89 -14.07 -13.74 -0.69
N TYR A 90 -14.41 -12.60 -1.28
CA TYR A 90 -13.72 -12.08 -2.45
C TYR A 90 -12.31 -11.62 -2.10
N ALA A 91 -12.16 -10.99 -0.93
CA ALA A 91 -10.87 -10.52 -0.44
C ALA A 91 -9.89 -11.67 -0.16
N GLN A 92 -10.38 -12.86 0.20
CA GLN A 92 -9.53 -14.02 0.42
C GLN A 92 -8.75 -14.42 -0.84
N LYS A 93 -9.28 -14.13 -2.02
CA LYS A 93 -8.58 -14.36 -3.27
C LYS A 93 -7.36 -13.47 -3.42
N ALA A 94 -7.30 -12.38 -2.67
CA ALA A 94 -6.17 -11.44 -2.68
C ALA A 94 -4.86 -12.09 -2.22
N ILE A 95 -4.93 -13.18 -1.46
CA ILE A 95 -3.74 -13.94 -1.04
C ILE A 95 -2.94 -14.40 -2.27
N ARG A 96 -3.62 -14.74 -3.36
CA ARG A 96 -2.99 -15.16 -4.61
C ARG A 96 -2.18 -14.05 -5.29
N TYR A 97 -2.46 -12.80 -4.95
CA TYR A 97 -1.81 -11.64 -5.56
C TYR A 97 -0.83 -10.97 -4.59
N HIS A 98 -0.38 -11.71 -3.58
CA HIS A 98 0.61 -11.28 -2.60
C HIS A 98 0.23 -9.97 -1.88
N VAL A 99 -1.06 -9.84 -1.54
CA VAL A 99 -1.52 -8.73 -0.71
C VAL A 99 -0.91 -8.90 0.69
N HIS A 100 -0.30 -7.85 1.19
CA HIS A 100 0.40 -7.86 2.48
C HIS A 100 -0.58 -8.00 3.64
N ASP A 101 -1.70 -7.27 3.57
CA ASP A 101 -2.70 -7.28 4.62
C ASP A 101 -4.04 -6.80 4.06
N TYR A 102 -5.09 -7.02 4.82
CA TYR A 102 -6.41 -6.47 4.52
C TYR A 102 -7.05 -5.96 5.81
N LEU A 103 -7.81 -4.87 5.71
CA LEU A 103 -8.55 -4.29 6.82
C LEU A 103 -10.03 -4.31 6.52
N LEU A 104 -10.82 -4.63 7.54
CA LEU A 104 -12.27 -4.67 7.43
C LEU A 104 -12.86 -3.28 7.67
N LYS A 105 -13.68 -2.80 6.74
CA LYS A 105 -14.40 -1.53 6.89
C LYS A 105 -15.56 -1.68 7.87
N PRO A 106 -15.88 -0.66 8.64
CA PRO A 106 -15.22 0.65 8.70
C PRO A 106 -13.92 0.59 9.48
N VAL A 107 -12.88 1.25 8.95
CA VAL A 107 -11.56 1.27 9.58
C VAL A 107 -11.51 2.42 10.57
N SER A 108 -11.23 2.13 11.84
CA SER A 108 -11.07 3.17 12.84
C SER A 108 -9.74 3.91 12.65
N PRO A 109 -9.63 5.17 13.10
CA PRO A 109 -8.35 5.88 13.06
C PRO A 109 -7.23 5.12 13.76
N LYS A 110 -7.53 4.46 14.87
CA LYS A 110 -6.54 3.68 15.63
C LYS A 110 -6.03 2.49 14.82
N GLU A 111 -6.94 1.75 14.15
CA GLU A 111 -6.54 0.62 13.30
C GLU A 111 -5.70 1.09 12.12
N PHE A 112 -6.06 2.23 11.54
CA PHE A 112 -5.32 2.79 10.41
C PHE A 112 -3.93 3.24 10.82
N ASP A 113 -3.82 3.92 11.96
CA ASP A 113 -2.52 4.32 12.51
C ASP A 113 -1.63 3.10 12.80
N GLN A 114 -2.20 2.05 13.35
CA GLN A 114 -1.48 0.81 13.63
C GLN A 114 -0.97 0.17 12.34
N LEU A 115 -1.80 0.19 11.29
CA LEU A 115 -1.40 -0.29 9.97
C LEU A 115 -0.20 0.49 9.45
N LEU A 116 -0.25 1.81 9.50
CA LEU A 116 0.85 2.66 9.02
C LEU A 116 2.14 2.42 9.81
N GLU A 117 2.02 2.26 11.12
CA GLU A 117 3.17 1.94 11.97
C GLU A 117 3.81 0.61 11.56
N ASN A 118 3.00 -0.41 11.33
CA ASN A 118 3.47 -1.73 10.91
C ASN A 118 4.13 -1.67 9.53
N LEU A 119 3.53 -0.93 8.59
CA LEU A 119 4.07 -0.76 7.24
C LEU A 119 5.41 -0.02 7.27
N SER A 120 5.49 1.03 8.08
CA SER A 120 6.72 1.80 8.24
C SER A 120 7.85 0.92 8.79
N ALA A 121 7.55 0.09 9.78
CA ALA A 121 8.51 -0.84 10.37
C ALA A 121 9.00 -1.86 9.33
N GLU A 122 8.09 -2.38 8.50
CA GLU A 122 8.45 -3.34 7.45
C GLU A 122 9.35 -2.71 6.39
N LEU A 123 9.03 -1.49 5.95
CA LEU A 123 9.83 -0.78 4.96
C LEU A 123 11.23 -0.45 5.52
N SER A 124 11.32 -0.01 6.76
CA SER A 124 12.60 0.25 7.43
C SER A 124 13.45 -1.02 7.55
N ARG A 125 12.82 -2.14 7.86
CA ARG A 125 13.49 -3.43 7.96
C ARG A 125 14.07 -3.86 6.61
N ARG A 126 13.33 -3.64 5.53
CA ARG A 126 13.80 -3.95 4.17
C ARG A 126 15.01 -3.10 3.78
N GLU A 127 14.97 -1.81 4.11
CA GLU A 127 16.10 -0.91 3.87
C GLU A 127 17.35 -1.34 4.62
N ASN A 128 17.20 -1.70 5.91
CA ASN A 128 18.31 -2.16 6.73
C ASN A 128 18.93 -3.44 6.20
N ARG A 129 18.12 -4.41 5.76
CA ARG A 129 18.61 -5.65 5.17
C ARG A 129 19.38 -5.37 3.88
N GLN A 130 18.84 -4.51 3.03
CA GLN A 130 19.48 -4.13 1.78
C GLN A 130 20.80 -3.40 2.03
N GLY A 131 20.82 -2.48 3.02
CA GLY A 131 22.03 -1.77 3.41
C GLY A 131 23.11 -2.72 3.93
N LEU A 132 22.75 -3.67 4.78
CA LEU A 132 23.68 -4.68 5.28
C LEU A 132 24.24 -5.56 4.16
N TYR A 133 23.39 -5.98 3.26
CA TYR A 133 23.81 -6.76 2.09
C TYR A 133 24.80 -5.99 1.23
N SER A 134 24.52 -4.74 0.93
CA SER A 134 25.37 -3.88 0.13
C SER A 134 26.75 -3.70 0.78
N ARG A 135 26.78 -3.51 2.09
CA ARG A 135 28.05 -3.39 2.85
C ARG A 135 28.86 -4.68 2.79
N ALA A 136 28.20 -5.82 2.93
CA ALA A 136 28.87 -7.12 2.89
C ALA A 136 29.49 -7.37 1.49
N VAL A 137 28.76 -7.06 0.43
CA VAL A 137 29.26 -7.19 -0.94
C VAL A 137 30.45 -6.28 -1.17
N MET A 138 30.38 -5.03 -0.74
CA MET A 138 31.49 -4.08 -0.89
C MET A 138 32.71 -4.49 -0.11
N ALA A 139 32.54 -5.04 1.10
CA ALA A 139 33.65 -5.55 1.89
C ALA A 139 34.37 -6.70 1.18
N ASP A 140 33.63 -7.61 0.58
CA ASP A 140 34.20 -8.74 -0.19
C ASP A 140 34.98 -8.26 -1.42
N GLU A 141 34.51 -7.21 -2.08
CA GLU A 141 35.19 -6.64 -3.24
C GLU A 141 36.52 -5.97 -2.87
N VAL A 142 36.63 -5.44 -1.68
CA VAL A 142 37.82 -4.73 -1.21
C VAL A 142 38.91 -5.72 -0.76
N LEU A 143 38.53 -6.90 -0.39
CA LEU A 143 39.47 -7.96 -0.01
C LEU A 143 40.00 -8.73 -1.19
#